data_ba2a6e3df08ca552df5d8dc0bd968887
#
_entry.id   ba2a6e3df08ca552df5d8dc0bd968887
#
_cell.length_a   1.000
_cell.length_b   1.000
_cell.length_c   1.000
_cell.angle_alpha   90.00
_cell.angle_beta   90.00
_cell.angle_gamma   90.00
#
_symmetry.space_group_name_H-M   'P 1'
#
loop_
_entity.id
_entity.type
_entity.pdbx_description
1 polymer ?
#
loop_
_entity_poly.entity_id
_entity_poly.type
_entity_poly.pdbx_seq_one_letter_code
_entity_poly.pdbx_strand_id
1 'polypeptide(L)'
;MSEGVYEIPDEFEDDKPDAMKNKDIDDQVYANVRAFNLSPRDAVVASEHFQWWKRPSGIAAVCLGLLCALLLAGIIALAVYYGVIGHHDSTERDQLQTSYNNLIKERDQLQTSYNNLTEERDQLQTSYNNMTKERDQLQTRVRLHEKPCLAGWWKFGTSCYYVSSTMNTAGAGQKECRTMGGELVIINSREEQIFIYEFKKNVWIGTYKKDGIWQWVGNTPFTTTYWMEGEPNNLNDVSCVEISQTATDPLKSWKDGPCVEQHWVCEKPITL
;
A
#
# COMPACT_ATOMS: atom_id res chain seq x y z
N MET A 1 19.78 16.66 27.71
CA MET A 1 18.72 15.68 27.98
C MET A 1 18.81 14.69 26.84
N SER A 2 19.29 13.51 27.17
CA SER A 2 19.69 12.46 26.23
C SER A 2 18.46 11.72 25.72
N GLU A 3 18.23 11.74 24.44
CA GLU A 3 17.29 10.85 23.76
C GLU A 3 17.90 9.45 23.65
N GLY A 4 17.26 8.52 24.33
CA GLY A 4 17.60 7.10 24.23
C GLY A 4 17.07 6.53 22.93
N VAL A 5 17.97 6.20 22.04
CA VAL A 5 17.71 5.38 20.85
C VAL A 5 17.57 3.94 21.33
N TYR A 6 16.37 3.37 21.19
CA TYR A 6 16.17 1.93 21.34
C TYR A 6 16.53 1.25 20.02
N GLU A 7 17.68 0.61 20.00
CA GLU A 7 18.03 -0.36 18.98
C GLU A 7 17.20 -1.64 19.20
N ILE A 8 16.46 -2.05 18.18
CA ILE A 8 15.79 -3.35 18.10
C ILE A 8 16.81 -4.32 17.50
N PRO A 9 17.11 -5.45 18.12
CA PRO A 9 17.98 -6.45 17.50
C PRO A 9 17.25 -7.15 16.35
N ASP A 10 17.74 -6.99 15.16
CA ASP A 10 17.48 -7.84 14.01
C ASP A 10 18.23 -9.16 14.23
N GLU A 11 17.51 -10.20 14.66
CA GLU A 11 17.96 -11.59 14.48
C GLU A 11 16.74 -12.51 14.61
N PHE A 12 16.05 -12.73 13.51
CA PHE A 12 15.28 -13.94 13.28
C PHE A 12 15.79 -14.57 11.97
N GLU A 13 16.72 -15.50 12.15
CA GLU A 13 17.11 -16.46 11.15
C GLU A 13 15.88 -17.28 10.73
N ASP A 14 15.60 -17.25 9.44
CA ASP A 14 14.65 -18.12 8.76
C ASP A 14 15.13 -19.57 8.81
N ASP A 15 14.73 -20.33 9.81
CA ASP A 15 14.77 -21.78 9.77
C ASP A 15 13.65 -22.27 8.85
N LYS A 16 14.03 -22.56 7.62
CA LYS A 16 13.24 -23.38 6.70
C LYS A 16 13.08 -24.78 7.26
N PRO A 17 11.87 -25.30 7.45
CA PRO A 17 11.69 -26.71 7.70
C PRO A 17 11.99 -27.49 6.43
N ASP A 18 12.97 -28.38 6.57
CA ASP A 18 13.34 -29.38 5.58
C ASP A 18 12.12 -30.19 5.12
N ALA A 19 12.01 -30.31 3.82
CA ALA A 19 11.06 -31.19 3.14
C ALA A 19 11.28 -32.64 3.60
N MET A 20 10.37 -33.18 4.40
CA MET A 20 10.29 -34.61 4.66
C MET A 20 9.99 -35.32 3.34
N LYS A 21 11.03 -35.94 2.82
CA LYS A 21 10.97 -36.96 1.75
C LYS A 21 10.12 -38.12 2.26
N ASN A 22 8.95 -38.29 1.71
CA ASN A 22 8.20 -39.55 1.79
C ASN A 22 9.06 -40.69 1.22
N LYS A 23 9.47 -41.56 2.11
CA LYS A 23 10.12 -42.81 1.77
C LYS A 23 9.00 -43.84 1.68
N ASP A 24 8.66 -44.20 0.45
CA ASP A 24 7.78 -45.34 0.16
C ASP A 24 8.40 -46.60 0.78
N ILE A 25 7.72 -47.14 1.77
CA ILE A 25 8.02 -48.46 2.30
C ILE A 25 7.20 -49.43 1.47
N ASP A 26 7.89 -50.04 0.54
CA ASP A 26 7.41 -51.16 -0.26
C ASP A 26 7.26 -52.40 0.64
N ASP A 27 6.03 -52.75 0.98
CA ASP A 27 5.66 -53.97 1.68
C ASP A 27 5.79 -55.17 0.70
N GLN A 28 6.95 -55.74 0.63
CA GLN A 28 7.09 -57.06 0.08
C GLN A 28 7.09 -58.09 1.21
N VAL A 29 5.90 -58.56 1.53
CA VAL A 29 5.76 -59.81 2.32
C VAL A 29 5.85 -60.98 1.34
N TYR A 30 7.00 -61.61 1.30
CA TYR A 30 7.16 -62.91 0.62
C TYR A 30 6.58 -64.01 1.49
N ALA A 31 5.42 -64.50 1.13
CA ALA A 31 4.88 -65.76 1.64
C ALA A 31 5.56 -66.93 0.89
N ASN A 32 6.51 -67.57 1.54
CA ASN A 32 7.04 -68.83 1.10
C ASN A 32 6.09 -69.95 1.47
N VAL A 33 5.19 -70.32 0.56
CA VAL A 33 4.46 -71.58 0.65
C VAL A 33 5.22 -72.65 -0.18
N ARG A 34 5.97 -73.46 0.51
CA ARG A 34 6.48 -74.68 -0.10
C ARG A 34 5.35 -75.71 -0.07
N ALA A 35 4.81 -76.03 -1.24
CA ALA A 35 3.96 -77.17 -1.44
C ALA A 35 4.81 -78.40 -1.43
N PHE A 36 4.59 -79.26 -0.46
CA PHE A 36 5.08 -80.63 -0.51
C PHE A 36 4.02 -81.50 -1.18
N ASN A 37 4.31 -81.83 -2.42
CA ASN A 37 3.66 -82.98 -3.11
C ASN A 37 4.21 -84.26 -2.54
N LEU A 38 3.39 -85.12 -1.99
CA LEU A 38 3.66 -86.52 -1.75
C LEU A 38 2.58 -87.33 -2.44
N SER A 39 3.06 -88.01 -3.45
CA SER A 39 2.33 -88.99 -4.23
C SER A 39 2.13 -90.27 -3.39
N PRO A 40 1.06 -91.05 -3.70
CA PRO A 40 0.72 -92.21 -2.91
C PRO A 40 1.38 -93.48 -3.51
N ARG A 41 1.98 -94.24 -2.68
CA ARG A 41 2.07 -95.71 -2.95
C ARG A 41 2.51 -96.43 -1.70
N ASP A 42 1.77 -97.47 -1.61
CA ASP A 42 2.01 -98.84 -1.14
C ASP A 42 1.61 -99.18 0.28
N ALA A 43 0.62 -99.90 0.16
CA ALA A 43 -0.07 -100.88 0.90
C ALA A 43 0.82 -101.90 1.66
N VAL A 44 0.16 -102.48 2.60
CA VAL A 44 0.19 -103.88 3.03
C VAL A 44 0.84 -104.19 4.38
N VAL A 45 -0.03 -104.64 5.25
CA VAL A 45 -0.03 -105.83 6.13
C VAL A 45 0.54 -105.75 7.52
N ALA A 46 -0.32 -106.25 8.34
CA ALA A 46 -0.26 -107.08 9.53
C ALA A 46 -0.46 -106.40 10.81
N SER A 47 -1.62 -106.57 11.25
CA SER A 47 -2.18 -107.41 12.33
C SER A 47 -1.44 -107.39 13.64
N GLU A 48 -2.25 -107.21 14.55
CA GLU A 48 -2.28 -107.85 15.87
C GLU A 48 -2.00 -106.91 17.10
N HIS A 49 -3.07 -106.91 17.83
CA HIS A 49 -3.14 -106.84 19.29
C HIS A 49 -2.47 -105.71 20.02
N PHE A 50 -3.26 -104.81 20.43
CA PHE A 50 -3.40 -104.53 21.85
C PHE A 50 -4.75 -103.76 22.16
N GLN A 51 -5.79 -104.55 22.48
CA GLN A 51 -7.00 -104.02 23.07
C GLN A 51 -6.74 -103.62 24.55
N TRP A 52 -6.45 -102.33 24.79
CA TRP A 52 -6.37 -101.85 26.18
C TRP A 52 -7.01 -100.48 26.42
N TRP A 53 -7.63 -99.95 25.48
CA TRP A 53 -8.25 -98.62 25.69
C TRP A 53 -9.74 -98.60 25.46
N LYS A 54 -10.49 -99.63 25.94
CA LYS A 54 -11.92 -99.53 26.01
C LYS A 54 -12.37 -99.33 27.46
N ARG A 55 -12.15 -98.19 27.98
CA ARG A 55 -12.97 -97.40 28.91
C ARG A 55 -12.35 -95.99 29.04
N PRO A 56 -12.82 -94.96 28.32
CA PRO A 56 -12.53 -93.64 28.77
C PRO A 56 -13.20 -93.59 30.14
N SER A 57 -12.40 -93.51 31.18
CA SER A 57 -12.99 -93.20 32.50
C SER A 57 -13.79 -91.94 32.33
N GLY A 58 -15.08 -91.98 32.73
CA GLY A 58 -15.97 -90.87 32.56
C GLY A 58 -15.41 -89.57 33.16
N ILE A 59 -14.51 -89.75 34.13
CA ILE A 59 -13.74 -88.66 34.78
C ILE A 59 -12.80 -87.98 33.75
N ALA A 60 -12.10 -88.69 32.88
CA ALA A 60 -11.17 -88.09 31.88
C ALA A 60 -11.96 -87.32 30.81
N ALA A 61 -13.13 -87.84 30.35
CA ALA A 61 -13.99 -87.14 29.42
C ALA A 61 -14.60 -85.87 30.04
N VAL A 62 -15.01 -85.95 31.34
CA VAL A 62 -15.51 -84.74 32.07
C VAL A 62 -14.41 -83.72 32.25
N CYS A 63 -13.20 -84.15 32.66
CA CYS A 63 -12.06 -83.23 32.81
C CYS A 63 -11.70 -82.54 31.46
N LEU A 64 -11.71 -83.32 30.37
CA LEU A 64 -11.43 -82.72 29.01
C LEU A 64 -12.51 -81.73 28.61
N GLY A 65 -13.77 -82.07 28.86
CA GLY A 65 -14.95 -81.21 28.60
C GLY A 65 -14.86 -79.89 29.42
N LEU A 66 -14.53 -79.98 30.71
CA LEU A 66 -14.31 -78.79 31.57
C LEU A 66 -13.14 -77.95 31.12
N LEU A 67 -12.03 -78.59 30.72
CA LEU A 67 -10.89 -77.86 30.20
C LEU A 67 -11.25 -77.13 28.90
N CYS A 68 -11.95 -77.77 27.93
CA CYS A 68 -12.44 -77.11 26.72
C CYS A 68 -13.39 -75.94 27.03
N ALA A 69 -14.29 -76.11 28.02
CA ALA A 69 -15.21 -75.04 28.42
C ALA A 69 -14.46 -73.83 29.01
N LEU A 70 -13.45 -74.09 29.84
CA LEU A 70 -12.61 -73.04 30.44
C LEU A 70 -11.77 -72.31 29.34
N LEU A 71 -11.23 -73.04 28.37
CA LEU A 71 -10.50 -72.43 27.26
C LEU A 71 -11.41 -71.60 26.38
N LEU A 72 -12.60 -72.07 26.05
CA LEU A 72 -13.59 -71.31 25.29
C LEU A 72 -14.03 -70.04 26.06
N ALA A 73 -14.30 -70.16 27.36
CA ALA A 73 -14.60 -69.00 28.19
C ALA A 73 -13.46 -67.97 28.24
N GLY A 74 -12.19 -68.45 28.30
CA GLY A 74 -11.01 -67.62 28.25
C GLY A 74 -10.87 -66.91 26.90
N ILE A 75 -11.09 -67.58 25.77
CA ILE A 75 -11.05 -67.00 24.42
C ILE A 75 -12.14 -65.92 24.27
N ILE A 76 -13.38 -66.22 24.75
CA ILE A 76 -14.49 -65.25 24.68
C ILE A 76 -14.15 -64.00 25.54
N ALA A 77 -13.65 -64.21 26.78
CA ALA A 77 -13.25 -63.10 27.64
C ALA A 77 -12.15 -62.23 27.03
N LEU A 78 -11.15 -62.85 26.39
CA LEU A 78 -10.12 -62.15 25.67
C LEU A 78 -10.66 -61.43 24.43
N ALA A 79 -11.54 -62.01 23.67
CA ALA A 79 -12.14 -61.41 22.50
C ALA A 79 -12.97 -60.14 22.89
N VAL A 80 -13.76 -60.26 23.98
CA VAL A 80 -14.52 -59.12 24.52
C VAL A 80 -13.54 -58.04 25.04
N TYR A 81 -12.53 -58.40 25.79
CA TYR A 81 -11.53 -57.48 26.34
C TYR A 81 -10.80 -56.70 25.25
N TYR A 82 -10.29 -57.37 24.21
CA TYR A 82 -9.63 -56.73 23.08
C TYR A 82 -10.62 -55.95 22.20
N GLY A 83 -11.87 -56.39 22.07
CA GLY A 83 -12.93 -55.67 21.36
C GLY A 83 -13.26 -54.34 22.04
N VAL A 84 -13.40 -54.34 23.39
CA VAL A 84 -13.67 -53.10 24.15
C VAL A 84 -12.50 -52.14 24.11
N ILE A 85 -11.28 -52.64 24.28
CA ILE A 85 -10.08 -51.79 24.21
C ILE A 85 -9.90 -51.23 22.80
N GLY A 86 -10.02 -52.01 21.75
CA GLY A 86 -9.93 -51.56 20.39
C GLY A 86 -10.97 -50.53 20.01
N HIS A 87 -12.19 -50.67 20.57
CA HIS A 87 -13.26 -49.65 20.34
C HIS A 87 -12.98 -48.35 21.09
N HIS A 88 -12.45 -48.41 22.30
CA HIS A 88 -12.07 -47.21 23.07
C HIS A 88 -10.93 -46.46 22.37
N ASP A 89 -9.92 -47.17 21.95
CA ASP A 89 -8.73 -46.60 21.29
C ASP A 89 -9.08 -45.95 19.92
N SER A 90 -10.00 -46.56 19.15
CA SER A 90 -10.48 -45.97 17.90
C SER A 90 -11.29 -44.69 18.14
N THR A 91 -12.18 -44.68 19.18
CA THR A 91 -13.00 -43.52 19.49
C THR A 91 -12.15 -42.33 19.98
N GLU A 92 -11.13 -42.57 20.79
CA GLU A 92 -10.23 -41.56 21.28
C GLU A 92 -9.38 -40.97 20.14
N ARG A 93 -8.92 -41.83 19.22
CA ARG A 93 -8.18 -41.42 18.02
C ARG A 93 -9.03 -40.56 17.08
N ASP A 94 -10.32 -40.91 16.88
CA ASP A 94 -11.24 -40.14 16.03
C ASP A 94 -11.57 -38.78 16.67
N GLN A 95 -11.71 -38.72 17.99
CA GLN A 95 -11.90 -37.46 18.71
C GLN A 95 -10.66 -36.57 18.60
N LEU A 96 -9.47 -37.14 18.76
CA LEU A 96 -8.21 -36.41 18.63
C LEU A 96 -8.01 -35.88 17.18
N GLN A 97 -8.32 -36.70 16.20
CA GLN A 97 -8.26 -36.30 14.79
C GLN A 97 -9.23 -35.15 14.47
N THR A 98 -10.44 -35.23 15.03
CA THR A 98 -11.45 -34.16 14.88
C THR A 98 -10.98 -32.86 15.54
N SER A 99 -10.45 -32.93 16.76
CA SER A 99 -9.87 -31.77 17.46
C SER A 99 -8.71 -31.17 16.66
N TYR A 100 -7.81 -32.00 16.14
CA TYR A 100 -6.71 -31.57 15.32
C TYR A 100 -7.15 -30.84 14.06
N ASN A 101 -8.15 -31.39 13.36
CA ASN A 101 -8.71 -30.77 12.15
C ASN A 101 -9.38 -29.40 12.48
N ASN A 102 -10.06 -29.29 13.61
CA ASN A 102 -10.66 -28.03 14.07
C ASN A 102 -9.57 -26.98 14.38
N LEU A 103 -8.49 -27.36 15.05
CA LEU A 103 -7.37 -26.47 15.32
C LEU A 103 -6.67 -25.97 14.04
N ILE A 104 -6.52 -26.84 13.03
CA ILE A 104 -6.02 -26.42 11.73
C ILE A 104 -6.92 -25.36 11.12
N LYS A 105 -8.24 -25.60 11.13
CA LYS A 105 -9.21 -24.65 10.59
C LYS A 105 -9.18 -23.30 11.32
N GLU A 106 -9.09 -23.31 12.64
CA GLU A 106 -8.96 -22.09 13.44
C GLU A 106 -7.65 -21.35 13.12
N ARG A 107 -6.55 -22.07 13.02
CA ARG A 107 -5.26 -21.49 12.61
C ARG A 107 -5.37 -20.82 11.26
N ASP A 108 -5.97 -21.45 10.26
CA ASP A 108 -6.09 -20.92 8.91
C ASP A 108 -7.02 -19.69 8.86
N GLN A 109 -8.09 -19.68 9.67
CA GLN A 109 -8.94 -18.52 9.84
C GLN A 109 -8.20 -17.36 10.51
N LEU A 110 -7.44 -17.65 11.54
CA LEU A 110 -6.65 -16.63 12.26
C LEU A 110 -5.56 -16.06 11.33
N GLN A 111 -4.89 -16.90 10.55
CA GLN A 111 -3.90 -16.46 9.56
C GLN A 111 -4.50 -15.54 8.50
N THR A 112 -5.70 -15.88 8.02
CA THR A 112 -6.43 -15.03 7.06
C THR A 112 -6.79 -13.67 7.68
N SER A 113 -7.30 -13.68 8.91
CA SER A 113 -7.63 -12.45 9.64
C SER A 113 -6.38 -11.59 9.89
N TYR A 114 -5.28 -12.21 10.24
CA TYR A 114 -4.00 -11.52 10.42
C TYR A 114 -3.51 -10.84 9.13
N ASN A 115 -3.60 -11.55 8.00
CA ASN A 115 -3.22 -11.00 6.71
C ASN A 115 -4.11 -9.80 6.33
N ASN A 116 -5.42 -9.91 6.51
CA ASN A 116 -6.36 -8.81 6.25
C ASN A 116 -6.07 -7.58 7.13
N LEU A 117 -5.84 -7.79 8.44
CA LEU A 117 -5.49 -6.70 9.36
C LEU A 117 -4.15 -6.03 8.98
N THR A 118 -3.20 -6.82 8.48
CA THR A 118 -1.93 -6.28 8.01
C THR A 118 -2.14 -5.39 6.79
N GLU A 119 -2.95 -5.82 5.84
CA GLU A 119 -3.31 -5.02 4.66
C GLU A 119 -4.04 -3.72 5.05
N GLU A 120 -5.04 -3.81 5.93
CA GLU A 120 -5.76 -2.63 6.44
C GLU A 120 -4.81 -1.64 7.14
N ARG A 121 -3.90 -2.14 7.96
CA ARG A 121 -2.87 -1.31 8.61
C ARG A 121 -2.02 -0.57 7.58
N ASP A 122 -1.56 -1.24 6.53
CA ASP A 122 -0.70 -0.66 5.51
C ASP A 122 -1.45 0.39 4.67
N GLN A 123 -2.73 0.13 4.36
CA GLN A 123 -3.62 1.10 3.71
C GLN A 123 -3.83 2.34 4.59
N LEU A 124 -4.11 2.14 5.89
CA LEU A 124 -4.29 3.22 6.85
C LEU A 124 -3.02 4.04 7.02
N GLN A 125 -1.86 3.39 7.11
CA GLN A 125 -0.57 4.07 7.18
C GLN A 125 -0.31 4.94 5.95
N THR A 126 -0.63 4.42 4.76
CA THR A 126 -0.50 5.17 3.50
C THR A 126 -1.43 6.39 3.49
N SER A 127 -2.68 6.21 3.90
CA SER A 127 -3.65 7.30 4.01
C SER A 127 -3.20 8.37 5.02
N TYR A 128 -2.71 7.95 6.17
CA TYR A 128 -2.16 8.86 7.19
C TYR A 128 -1.00 9.70 6.66
N ASN A 129 -0.07 9.06 5.95
CA ASN A 129 1.08 9.76 5.36
C ASN A 129 0.63 10.80 4.31
N ASN A 130 -0.36 10.45 3.48
CA ASN A 130 -0.92 11.36 2.48
C ASN A 130 -1.61 12.56 3.14
N MET A 131 -2.44 12.33 4.16
CA MET A 131 -3.10 13.41 4.91
C MET A 131 -2.11 14.31 5.64
N THR A 132 -1.03 13.73 6.17
CA THR A 132 0.03 14.51 6.82
C THR A 132 0.71 15.43 5.81
N LYS A 133 1.03 14.91 4.62
CA LYS A 133 1.62 15.70 3.53
C LYS A 133 0.69 16.84 3.08
N GLU A 134 -0.60 16.56 2.93
CA GLU A 134 -1.60 17.57 2.56
C GLU A 134 -1.72 18.65 3.64
N ARG A 135 -1.80 18.25 4.92
CA ARG A 135 -1.80 19.18 6.05
C ARG A 135 -0.59 20.13 6.00
N ASP A 136 0.60 19.60 5.78
CA ASP A 136 1.84 20.38 5.76
C ASP A 136 1.86 21.36 4.56
N GLN A 137 1.33 20.93 3.41
CA GLN A 137 1.15 21.81 2.25
C GLN A 137 0.15 22.94 2.53
N LEU A 138 -1.00 22.61 3.13
CA LEU A 138 -2.01 23.61 3.50
C LEU A 138 -1.47 24.59 4.54
N GLN A 139 -0.76 24.11 5.55
CA GLN A 139 -0.16 24.94 6.56
C GLN A 139 0.90 25.91 5.97
N THR A 140 1.67 25.43 5.01
CA THR A 140 2.62 26.27 4.26
C THR A 140 1.89 27.36 3.47
N ARG A 141 0.80 27.00 2.76
CA ARG A 141 -0.04 27.98 2.04
C ARG A 141 -0.64 29.01 2.98
N VAL A 142 -1.17 28.59 4.14
CA VAL A 142 -1.70 29.53 5.15
C VAL A 142 -0.63 30.50 5.61
N ARG A 143 0.58 30.02 5.94
CA ARG A 143 1.70 30.90 6.35
C ARG A 143 2.06 31.93 5.27
N LEU A 144 2.07 31.54 4.00
CA LEU A 144 2.30 32.48 2.89
C LEU A 144 1.19 33.52 2.80
N HIS A 145 -0.08 33.10 2.99
CA HIS A 145 -1.21 34.02 2.97
C HIS A 145 -1.26 34.96 4.18
N GLU A 146 -0.75 34.56 5.32
CA GLU A 146 -0.74 35.39 6.54
C GLU A 146 0.46 36.35 6.60
N LYS A 147 1.55 36.03 5.89
CA LYS A 147 2.76 36.86 5.92
C LYS A 147 2.46 38.27 5.35
N PRO A 148 2.65 39.34 6.13
CA PRO A 148 2.37 40.67 5.66
C PRO A 148 3.39 41.13 4.62
N CYS A 149 2.99 42.03 3.75
CA CYS A 149 3.89 42.78 2.87
C CYS A 149 4.60 43.90 3.63
N LEU A 150 5.66 44.40 3.05
CA LEU A 150 6.36 45.59 3.55
C LEU A 150 5.43 46.84 3.50
N ALA A 151 5.74 47.83 4.29
CA ALA A 151 4.99 49.10 4.27
C ALA A 151 5.03 49.72 2.85
N GLY A 152 3.90 50.17 2.37
CA GLY A 152 3.75 50.72 1.01
C GLY A 152 3.51 49.67 -0.06
N TRP A 153 3.48 48.37 0.28
CA TRP A 153 3.15 47.29 -0.62
C TRP A 153 1.75 46.73 -0.35
N TRP A 154 1.03 46.44 -1.38
CA TRP A 154 -0.31 45.84 -1.35
C TRP A 154 -0.20 44.31 -1.43
N LYS A 155 -1.03 43.63 -0.65
CA LYS A 155 -1.06 42.18 -0.67
C LYS A 155 -2.19 41.67 -1.55
N PHE A 156 -1.86 40.72 -2.44
CA PHE A 156 -2.86 39.96 -3.18
C PHE A 156 -2.36 38.53 -3.37
N GLY A 157 -3.16 37.55 -2.98
CA GLY A 157 -2.75 36.15 -3.02
C GLY A 157 -1.48 35.87 -2.21
N THR A 158 -0.49 35.31 -2.88
CA THR A 158 0.83 34.98 -2.32
C THR A 158 1.93 35.96 -2.77
N SER A 159 1.54 37.12 -3.26
CA SER A 159 2.46 38.16 -3.74
C SER A 159 2.20 39.50 -3.09
N CYS A 160 3.22 40.34 -3.07
CA CYS A 160 3.16 41.75 -2.67
C CYS A 160 3.37 42.63 -3.91
N TYR A 161 2.60 43.70 -4.02
CA TYR A 161 2.57 44.61 -5.14
C TYR A 161 2.90 46.02 -4.71
N TYR A 162 3.77 46.69 -5.45
CA TYR A 162 4.11 48.08 -5.25
C TYR A 162 3.76 48.88 -6.49
N VAL A 163 3.01 49.95 -6.31
CA VAL A 163 2.66 50.91 -7.37
C VAL A 163 3.55 52.11 -7.23
N SER A 164 4.27 52.49 -8.29
CA SER A 164 5.17 53.67 -8.23
C SER A 164 4.41 54.94 -7.99
N SER A 165 5.02 55.82 -7.21
CA SER A 165 4.56 57.21 -7.00
C SER A 165 5.03 58.15 -8.10
N THR A 166 6.09 57.79 -8.81
CA THR A 166 6.72 58.55 -9.90
C THR A 166 6.44 57.87 -11.24
N MET A 167 6.67 58.60 -12.32
CA MET A 167 6.60 58.09 -13.71
C MET A 167 8.00 57.94 -14.27
N ASN A 168 8.22 56.93 -15.06
CA ASN A 168 9.51 56.68 -15.76
C ASN A 168 9.27 55.69 -16.91
N THR A 169 10.32 55.43 -17.67
CA THR A 169 10.26 54.41 -18.72
C THR A 169 10.04 52.99 -18.14
N ALA A 170 9.47 52.09 -18.93
CA ALA A 170 9.25 50.71 -18.50
C ALA A 170 10.57 50.03 -18.06
N GLY A 171 11.65 50.26 -18.75
CA GLY A 171 12.98 49.70 -18.40
C GLY A 171 13.54 50.27 -17.06
N ALA A 172 13.32 51.57 -16.77
CA ALA A 172 13.68 52.15 -15.49
C ALA A 172 12.82 51.57 -14.36
N GLY A 173 11.50 51.44 -14.56
CA GLY A 173 10.59 50.78 -13.65
C GLY A 173 10.98 49.34 -13.33
N GLN A 174 11.32 48.57 -14.37
CA GLN A 174 11.83 47.18 -14.20
C GLN A 174 13.08 47.11 -13.31
N LYS A 175 14.06 48.03 -13.57
CA LYS A 175 15.26 48.11 -12.76
C LYS A 175 14.95 48.41 -11.31
N GLU A 176 14.02 49.33 -11.06
CA GLU A 176 13.60 49.67 -9.68
C GLU A 176 12.93 48.51 -8.99
N CYS A 177 12.01 47.79 -9.66
CA CYS A 177 11.39 46.59 -9.10
C CYS A 177 12.47 45.55 -8.69
N ARG A 178 13.47 45.34 -9.51
CA ARG A 178 14.60 44.45 -9.20
C ARG A 178 15.40 44.87 -7.99
N THR A 179 15.65 46.18 -7.82
CA THR A 179 16.36 46.68 -6.63
C THR A 179 15.56 46.49 -5.34
N MET A 180 14.22 46.46 -5.43
CA MET A 180 13.32 46.14 -4.31
C MET A 180 13.13 44.63 -4.10
N GLY A 181 13.79 43.81 -4.92
CA GLY A 181 13.74 42.33 -4.86
C GLY A 181 12.47 41.73 -5.47
N GLY A 182 11.85 42.43 -6.40
CA GLY A 182 10.73 41.99 -7.21
C GLY A 182 11.01 42.07 -8.69
N GLU A 183 9.97 42.06 -9.53
CA GLU A 183 10.01 42.26 -10.96
C GLU A 183 8.80 43.12 -11.39
N LEU A 184 8.76 43.63 -12.61
CA LEU A 184 7.51 44.17 -13.16
C LEU A 184 6.43 43.07 -13.15
N VAL A 185 5.22 43.46 -12.78
CA VAL A 185 4.12 42.50 -12.58
C VAL A 185 3.88 41.64 -13.83
N ILE A 186 3.77 40.34 -13.64
CA ILE A 186 3.39 39.36 -14.64
C ILE A 186 1.98 38.90 -14.35
N ILE A 187 1.03 39.36 -15.11
CA ILE A 187 -0.38 39.05 -14.88
C ILE A 187 -0.68 37.63 -15.33
N ASN A 188 -0.98 36.75 -14.37
CA ASN A 188 -1.18 35.34 -14.55
C ASN A 188 -2.60 34.86 -14.22
N SER A 189 -3.46 35.73 -13.71
CA SER A 189 -4.86 35.42 -13.41
C SER A 189 -5.80 36.60 -13.71
N ARG A 190 -7.07 36.25 -13.91
CA ARG A 190 -8.15 37.22 -14.11
C ARG A 190 -8.31 38.12 -12.87
N GLU A 191 -8.22 37.53 -11.72
CA GLU A 191 -8.36 38.20 -10.42
C GLU A 191 -7.21 39.18 -10.17
N GLU A 192 -6.01 38.84 -10.57
CA GLU A 192 -4.83 39.71 -10.49
C GLU A 192 -4.97 40.90 -11.46
N GLN A 193 -5.43 40.66 -12.66
CA GLN A 193 -5.71 41.73 -13.65
C GLN A 193 -6.69 42.77 -13.07
N ILE A 194 -7.79 42.32 -12.45
CA ILE A 194 -8.76 43.19 -11.82
C ILE A 194 -8.11 43.93 -10.65
N PHE A 195 -7.34 43.23 -9.83
CA PHE A 195 -6.65 43.85 -8.69
C PHE A 195 -5.70 44.95 -9.12
N ILE A 196 -4.89 44.77 -10.16
CA ILE A 196 -3.97 45.80 -10.68
C ILE A 196 -4.75 46.96 -11.29
N TYR A 197 -5.84 46.70 -12.02
CA TYR A 197 -6.69 47.72 -12.60
C TYR A 197 -7.33 48.66 -11.52
N GLU A 198 -7.62 48.14 -10.34
CA GLU A 198 -8.21 48.90 -9.23
C GLU A 198 -7.27 49.97 -8.63
N PHE A 199 -6.00 49.97 -8.97
CA PHE A 199 -5.10 51.08 -8.61
C PHE A 199 -5.45 52.39 -9.32
N LYS A 200 -6.29 52.34 -10.36
CA LYS A 200 -6.81 53.50 -11.11
C LYS A 200 -5.70 54.40 -11.64
N LYS A 201 -4.63 53.83 -12.12
CA LYS A 201 -3.50 54.47 -12.77
C LYS A 201 -3.14 53.79 -14.05
N ASN A 202 -2.61 54.57 -15.01
CA ASN A 202 -1.89 53.95 -16.12
C ASN A 202 -0.58 53.39 -15.58
N VAL A 203 -0.35 52.09 -15.76
CA VAL A 203 0.81 51.41 -15.19
C VAL A 203 1.46 50.46 -16.17
N TRP A 204 2.77 50.54 -16.27
CA TRP A 204 3.54 49.52 -16.98
C TRP A 204 3.39 48.17 -16.29
N ILE A 205 3.19 47.14 -17.09
CA ILE A 205 3.24 45.72 -16.68
C ILE A 205 4.46 45.03 -17.33
N GLY A 206 4.79 43.82 -16.92
CA GLY A 206 6.01 43.13 -17.31
C GLY A 206 5.98 42.49 -18.69
N THR A 207 5.09 42.91 -19.60
CA THR A 207 5.07 42.40 -20.98
C THR A 207 5.57 43.46 -21.97
N TYR A 208 6.28 43.00 -22.98
CA TYR A 208 6.85 43.84 -24.03
C TYR A 208 6.93 43.06 -25.35
N LYS A 209 7.03 43.81 -26.45
CA LYS A 209 7.25 43.28 -27.79
C LYS A 209 8.73 43.39 -28.12
N LYS A 210 9.32 42.30 -28.63
CA LYS A 210 10.66 42.25 -29.13
C LYS A 210 10.72 41.41 -30.39
N ASP A 211 11.31 41.91 -31.43
CA ASP A 211 11.39 41.23 -32.72
C ASP A 211 10.00 40.77 -33.24
N GLY A 212 8.97 41.60 -33.02
CA GLY A 212 7.59 41.31 -33.36
C GLY A 212 6.85 40.32 -32.46
N ILE A 213 7.50 39.80 -31.42
CA ILE A 213 6.92 38.76 -30.53
C ILE A 213 6.63 39.35 -29.13
N TRP A 214 5.41 39.14 -28.63
CA TRP A 214 5.04 39.48 -27.26
C TRP A 214 5.60 38.48 -26.27
N GLN A 215 6.19 38.95 -25.21
CA GLN A 215 6.76 38.12 -24.14
C GLN A 215 6.71 38.82 -22.80
N TRP A 216 6.65 38.01 -21.75
CA TRP A 216 6.79 38.49 -20.38
C TRP A 216 8.27 38.65 -20.01
N VAL A 217 8.55 39.54 -19.06
CA VAL A 217 9.86 39.57 -18.37
C VAL A 217 10.10 38.19 -17.70
N GLY A 218 11.35 37.76 -17.69
CA GLY A 218 11.69 36.47 -17.06
C GLY A 218 11.35 35.22 -17.87
N ASN A 219 11.04 35.36 -19.17
CA ASN A 219 10.73 34.23 -20.09
C ASN A 219 9.46 33.42 -19.71
N THR A 220 8.52 34.05 -19.02
CA THR A 220 7.23 33.41 -18.73
C THR A 220 6.41 33.26 -20.02
N PRO A 221 5.70 32.15 -20.24
CA PRO A 221 4.85 31.97 -21.42
C PRO A 221 3.76 33.05 -21.52
N PHE A 222 3.60 33.60 -22.73
CA PHE A 222 2.58 34.64 -23.00
C PHE A 222 1.29 33.96 -23.48
N THR A 223 0.37 33.66 -22.55
CA THR A 223 -0.83 32.86 -22.83
C THR A 223 -2.13 33.63 -22.69
N THR A 224 -2.23 34.46 -21.67
CA THR A 224 -3.46 35.23 -21.37
C THR A 224 -3.25 36.69 -21.64
N THR A 225 -4.23 37.34 -22.26
CA THR A 225 -4.15 38.76 -22.64
C THR A 225 -5.46 39.48 -22.32
N TYR A 226 -5.37 40.78 -22.06
CA TYR A 226 -6.51 41.65 -21.71
C TYR A 226 -6.48 42.95 -22.54
N TRP A 227 -6.24 42.80 -23.86
CA TRP A 227 -6.16 43.91 -24.78
C TRP A 227 -7.46 44.71 -24.87
N MET A 228 -7.32 46.04 -24.97
CA MET A 228 -8.43 46.92 -25.37
C MET A 228 -8.84 46.64 -26.81
N GLU A 229 -10.05 47.08 -27.17
CA GLU A 229 -10.51 46.98 -28.55
C GLU A 229 -9.61 47.79 -29.51
N GLY A 230 -9.12 47.11 -30.54
CA GLY A 230 -8.19 47.68 -31.51
C GLY A 230 -6.69 47.57 -31.09
N GLU A 231 -6.38 47.08 -29.92
CA GLU A 231 -5.00 46.83 -29.47
C GLU A 231 -4.60 45.34 -29.64
N PRO A 232 -3.35 45.01 -29.81
CA PRO A 232 -2.18 45.90 -29.93
C PRO A 232 -2.10 46.53 -31.32
N ASN A 233 -1.82 47.81 -31.40
CA ASN A 233 -1.81 48.54 -32.67
C ASN A 233 -0.48 49.24 -32.97
N ASN A 234 0.50 49.24 -32.10
CA ASN A 234 1.80 49.82 -32.34
C ASN A 234 2.62 48.96 -33.32
N LEU A 235 3.01 49.57 -34.43
CA LEU A 235 3.76 48.91 -35.49
C LEU A 235 5.25 48.80 -35.20
N ASN A 236 5.72 49.45 -34.14
CA ASN A 236 7.16 49.39 -33.79
C ASN A 236 7.54 47.96 -33.32
N ASP A 237 8.78 47.57 -33.62
CA ASP A 237 9.33 46.30 -33.23
C ASP A 237 9.55 46.20 -31.71
N VAL A 238 9.67 47.35 -31.03
CA VAL A 238 9.78 47.47 -29.58
C VAL A 238 8.56 48.22 -29.07
N SER A 239 7.78 47.61 -28.23
CA SER A 239 6.61 48.19 -27.60
C SER A 239 6.45 47.67 -26.19
N CYS A 240 5.95 48.50 -25.27
CA CYS A 240 5.61 48.14 -23.90
C CYS A 240 4.10 48.14 -23.72
N VAL A 241 3.61 47.46 -22.67
CA VAL A 241 2.18 47.37 -22.40
C VAL A 241 1.86 48.06 -21.05
N GLU A 242 0.87 48.92 -21.09
CA GLU A 242 0.26 49.51 -19.92
C GLU A 242 -1.15 48.99 -19.67
N ILE A 243 -1.56 48.92 -18.42
CA ILE A 243 -2.97 48.91 -18.06
C ILE A 243 -3.47 50.34 -18.09
N SER A 244 -4.48 50.60 -18.92
CA SER A 244 -5.06 51.95 -19.06
C SER A 244 -6.23 52.14 -18.11
N GLN A 245 -6.17 53.21 -17.31
CA GLN A 245 -7.29 53.64 -16.46
C GLN A 245 -8.50 54.14 -17.23
N THR A 246 -8.35 54.45 -18.54
CA THR A 246 -9.46 54.90 -19.38
C THR A 246 -10.35 53.77 -19.89
N ALA A 247 -9.90 52.51 -19.74
CA ALA A 247 -10.72 51.37 -20.06
C ALA A 247 -11.92 51.28 -19.13
N THR A 248 -13.07 50.87 -19.64
CA THR A 248 -14.30 50.63 -18.87
C THR A 248 -14.37 49.22 -18.30
N ASP A 249 -13.71 48.27 -18.98
CA ASP A 249 -13.65 46.87 -18.59
C ASP A 249 -12.21 46.51 -18.13
N PRO A 250 -12.03 46.11 -16.90
CA PRO A 250 -10.69 45.69 -16.41
C PRO A 250 -10.06 44.55 -17.22
N LEU A 251 -10.90 43.73 -17.84
CA LEU A 251 -10.45 42.59 -18.66
C LEU A 251 -10.18 42.96 -20.13
N LYS A 252 -10.34 44.23 -20.49
CA LYS A 252 -10.03 44.81 -21.80
C LYS A 252 -9.32 46.15 -21.58
N SER A 253 -8.21 46.19 -20.87
CA SER A 253 -7.57 47.41 -20.44
C SER A 253 -6.09 47.52 -20.83
N TRP A 254 -5.55 46.53 -21.56
CA TRP A 254 -4.17 46.62 -22.06
C TRP A 254 -4.08 47.46 -23.32
N LYS A 255 -3.13 48.36 -23.30
CA LYS A 255 -2.77 49.18 -24.44
C LYS A 255 -1.28 49.07 -24.69
N ASP A 256 -0.86 48.88 -25.95
CA ASP A 256 0.52 48.92 -26.30
C ASP A 256 0.97 50.31 -26.81
N GLY A 257 2.24 50.62 -26.62
CA GLY A 257 2.74 51.91 -27.03
C GLY A 257 4.24 52.05 -26.78
N PRO A 258 4.82 53.24 -27.09
CA PRO A 258 6.21 53.51 -26.84
C PRO A 258 6.48 53.44 -25.33
N CYS A 259 7.62 52.89 -24.95
CA CYS A 259 8.03 52.66 -23.55
C CYS A 259 8.46 53.96 -22.83
N VAL A 260 7.61 54.99 -22.93
CA VAL A 260 7.85 56.35 -22.35
C VAL A 260 7.46 56.39 -20.85
N GLU A 261 7.28 57.58 -20.30
CA GLU A 261 7.00 57.76 -18.90
C GLU A 261 5.61 57.37 -18.52
N GLN A 262 5.51 56.39 -17.63
CA GLN A 262 4.29 55.95 -16.93
C GLN A 262 4.61 55.48 -15.52
N HIS A 263 3.59 55.33 -14.68
CA HIS A 263 3.74 54.56 -13.46
C HIS A 263 4.01 53.09 -13.80
N TRP A 264 4.43 52.33 -12.82
CA TRP A 264 4.66 50.89 -12.96
C TRP A 264 4.22 50.11 -11.73
N VAL A 265 3.98 48.84 -11.91
CA VAL A 265 3.68 47.93 -10.79
C VAL A 265 4.77 46.86 -10.68
N CYS A 266 5.33 46.76 -9.48
CA CYS A 266 6.22 45.65 -9.14
C CYS A 266 5.44 44.55 -8.42
N GLU A 267 5.79 43.32 -8.72
CA GLU A 267 5.35 42.15 -8.01
C GLU A 267 6.53 41.46 -7.32
N LYS A 268 6.33 41.01 -6.10
CA LYS A 268 7.29 40.27 -5.30
C LYS A 268 6.59 39.09 -4.65
N PRO A 269 6.90 37.85 -5.03
CA PRO A 269 6.37 36.67 -4.37
C PRO A 269 6.75 36.64 -2.89
N ILE A 270 5.80 36.24 -2.04
CA ILE A 270 6.04 36.02 -0.62
C ILE A 270 6.75 34.67 -0.49
N THR A 271 7.98 34.68 0.01
CA THR A 271 8.76 33.49 0.33
C THR A 271 8.76 33.26 1.84
N LEU A 272 8.84 32.00 2.27
CA LEU A 272 8.96 31.62 3.68
C LEU A 272 10.34 31.92 4.24
#